data_eac75df77302caad9295de8153ec0dfd
#
_entry.id   eac75df77302caad9295de8153ec0dfd
#
_cell.length_a   1.000
_cell.length_b   1.000
_cell.length_c   1.000
_cell.angle_alpha   90.00
_cell.angle_beta   90.00
_cell.angle_gamma   90.00
#
_symmetry.space_group_name_H-M   'P 1'
#
loop_
_entity.id
_entity.type
_entity.pdbx_description
1 polymer ?
#
loop_
_entity_poly.entity_id
_entity_poly.type
_entity_poly.pdbx_seq_one_letter_code
_entity_poly.pdbx_strand_id
1 'polypeptide(L)'
;MTRINYLNALLLSLLTIGSSQAEEPSANPSVKFIQRTMRSLAGERNAGEKIRILFYGQSITAQRWRDHVVADLKKRFPKANLEIQNRAIGGFQSPALRRTAEHDLYPFYPDLLIFHVYGDLDNYEGIIRKVRETTTAEIVLWTDHVAHPDRMKRDDMYSAGIRRIAQKHDCMLVDVRKAWKQHLTDSGKTSGDFLRDAVHLNAAGEKLLGDIIKAELVRTDQFGENEEAEAQILDVPLESDAVTIGENGEISLSFEGNRVVAVSDGSNPSGELTVRLDGRELRTFPGAWAATRPSKSANWMPAIRHVALGENPIAETWTVTCLPDSAADGTKIHFRLSGSVTGKDGEGWSTEDFVSNSGRIRIVRPDWNIAFPLKLRKISLPENFQVTWKVYPLFAETFAPGEKTAETVLVQGIPNGKHILTITPTDGRKPMGIEKFKIYRPQK
;
A
#
# COMPACT_ATOMS: atom_id res chain seq x y z
N MET A 1 -4.19 -32.47 82.43
CA MET A 1 -4.85 -31.26 82.03
C MET A 1 -3.91 -30.51 81.13
N THR A 2 -4.07 -30.58 79.84
CA THR A 2 -3.56 -29.55 78.88
C THR A 2 -4.10 -29.92 77.51
N ARG A 3 -4.91 -29.05 76.94
CA ARG A 3 -5.53 -29.20 75.62
C ARG A 3 -4.55 -28.90 74.50
N ILE A 4 -4.49 -29.77 73.50
CA ILE A 4 -3.74 -29.58 72.26
C ILE A 4 -4.72 -29.07 71.24
N ASN A 5 -4.48 -27.85 70.72
CA ASN A 5 -5.24 -27.26 69.57
C ASN A 5 -4.51 -27.63 68.27
N TYR A 6 -5.22 -28.30 67.35
CA TYR A 6 -4.80 -28.49 65.98
C TYR A 6 -5.18 -27.28 65.14
N LEU A 7 -4.20 -26.62 64.57
CA LEU A 7 -4.37 -25.58 63.54
C LEU A 7 -4.42 -26.24 62.15
N ASN A 8 -5.55 -26.20 61.48
CA ASN A 8 -5.70 -26.59 60.11
C ASN A 8 -5.14 -25.46 59.21
N ALA A 9 -4.06 -25.74 58.47
CA ALA A 9 -3.56 -24.87 57.40
C ALA A 9 -4.37 -25.12 56.11
N LEU A 10 -5.19 -24.18 55.75
CA LEU A 10 -5.88 -24.13 54.43
C LEU A 10 -4.89 -23.54 53.41
N LEU A 11 -4.43 -24.36 52.46
CA LEU A 11 -3.71 -23.89 51.29
C LEU A 11 -4.73 -23.21 50.34
N LEU A 12 -4.71 -21.89 50.26
CA LEU A 12 -5.38 -21.14 49.22
C LEU A 12 -4.48 -21.12 47.94
N SER A 13 -4.85 -21.90 46.94
CA SER A 13 -4.29 -21.78 45.60
C SER A 13 -4.84 -20.52 44.94
N LEU A 14 -4.01 -19.47 44.83
CA LEU A 14 -4.30 -18.31 44.01
C LEU A 14 -4.19 -18.71 42.54
N LEU A 15 -5.35 -18.93 41.92
CA LEU A 15 -5.51 -18.86 40.46
C LEU A 15 -5.31 -17.41 40.05
N THR A 16 -4.16 -17.06 39.49
CA THR A 16 -3.97 -15.82 38.75
C THR A 16 -4.76 -15.91 37.45
N ILE A 17 -6.00 -15.43 37.47
CA ILE A 17 -6.74 -15.10 36.27
C ILE A 17 -5.99 -13.94 35.63
N GLY A 18 -5.32 -14.21 34.52
CA GLY A 18 -4.75 -13.18 33.69
C GLY A 18 -5.88 -12.26 33.20
N SER A 19 -6.00 -11.09 33.81
CA SER A 19 -6.84 -10.04 33.31
C SER A 19 -6.31 -9.62 31.95
N SER A 20 -7.00 -9.98 30.87
CA SER A 20 -6.86 -9.25 29.61
C SER A 20 -7.20 -7.80 29.95
N GLN A 21 -6.22 -6.91 29.94
CA GLN A 21 -6.47 -5.48 30.01
C GLN A 21 -7.29 -5.16 28.76
N ALA A 22 -8.61 -4.93 28.96
CA ALA A 22 -9.40 -4.27 27.97
C ALA A 22 -8.76 -2.90 27.73
N GLU A 23 -8.27 -2.65 26.53
CA GLU A 23 -7.74 -1.33 26.15
C GLU A 23 -8.87 -0.31 26.41
N GLU A 24 -8.53 0.81 27.08
CA GLU A 24 -9.50 1.88 27.30
C GLU A 24 -10.08 2.34 25.95
N PRO A 25 -11.38 2.70 25.89
CA PRO A 25 -11.98 3.13 24.65
C PRO A 25 -11.20 4.29 24.03
N SER A 26 -10.81 4.17 22.78
CA SER A 26 -10.10 5.26 22.06
C SER A 26 -11.01 6.50 22.04
N ALA A 27 -10.47 7.64 22.52
CA ALA A 27 -11.16 8.92 22.42
C ALA A 27 -11.33 9.41 20.95
N ASN A 28 -10.65 8.77 19.99
CA ASN A 28 -10.68 9.12 18.58
C ASN A 28 -11.72 8.29 17.83
N PRO A 29 -12.90 8.85 17.45
CA PRO A 29 -13.96 8.10 16.79
C PRO A 29 -13.59 7.61 15.39
N SER A 30 -12.53 8.15 14.77
CA SER A 30 -12.10 7.73 13.45
C SER A 30 -11.32 6.42 13.43
N VAL A 31 -10.94 5.85 14.59
CA VAL A 31 -10.33 4.51 14.67
C VAL A 31 -11.23 3.41 14.13
N LYS A 32 -12.55 3.65 14.05
CA LYS A 32 -13.50 2.75 13.39
C LYS A 32 -13.12 2.41 11.94
N PHE A 33 -12.44 3.31 11.26
CA PHE A 33 -12.08 3.16 9.84
C PHE A 33 -10.86 2.28 9.58
N ILE A 34 -10.24 1.72 10.62
CA ILE A 34 -9.10 0.78 10.49
C ILE A 34 -9.34 -0.57 11.20
N GLN A 35 -10.57 -0.82 11.67
CA GLN A 35 -10.84 -1.98 12.51
C GLN A 35 -10.73 -3.31 11.77
N ARG A 36 -10.97 -3.35 10.46
CA ARG A 36 -10.72 -4.56 9.66
C ARG A 36 -9.25 -4.98 9.74
N THR A 37 -8.32 -4.06 9.48
CA THR A 37 -6.88 -4.35 9.59
C THR A 37 -6.47 -4.67 11.02
N MET A 38 -6.96 -3.91 12.01
CA MET A 38 -6.62 -4.15 13.41
C MET A 38 -7.09 -5.52 13.90
N ARG A 39 -8.27 -5.98 13.50
CA ARG A 39 -8.77 -7.34 13.78
C ARG A 39 -7.97 -8.42 13.05
N SER A 40 -7.56 -8.17 11.79
CA SER A 40 -6.66 -9.08 11.07
C SER A 40 -5.32 -9.21 11.78
N LEU A 41 -4.75 -8.10 12.27
CA LEU A 41 -3.52 -8.10 13.08
C LEU A 41 -3.66 -8.91 14.37
N ALA A 42 -4.82 -8.82 15.03
CA ALA A 42 -5.14 -9.58 16.24
C ALA A 42 -5.40 -11.08 15.96
N GLY A 43 -5.47 -11.50 14.69
CA GLY A 43 -5.77 -12.87 14.28
C GLY A 43 -7.25 -13.24 14.40
N GLU A 44 -8.14 -12.25 14.50
CA GLU A 44 -9.60 -12.42 14.57
C GLU A 44 -10.22 -12.66 13.20
N ARG A 45 -9.50 -12.31 12.14
CA ARG A 45 -9.83 -12.62 10.74
C ARG A 45 -8.68 -13.41 10.13
N ASN A 46 -9.00 -14.51 9.48
CA ASN A 46 -8.10 -15.23 8.57
C ASN A 46 -6.64 -15.36 9.12
N ALA A 47 -6.49 -16.05 10.25
CA ALA A 47 -5.21 -16.21 10.91
C ALA A 47 -4.14 -16.79 9.95
N GLY A 48 -2.98 -16.12 9.87
CA GLY A 48 -1.88 -16.51 8.99
C GLY A 48 -1.87 -15.82 7.63
N GLU A 49 -2.96 -15.17 7.21
CA GLU A 49 -3.00 -14.41 5.97
C GLU A 49 -2.08 -13.19 6.01
N LYS A 50 -1.56 -12.82 4.85
CA LYS A 50 -0.64 -11.70 4.72
C LYS A 50 -1.38 -10.36 4.88
N ILE A 51 -0.86 -9.49 5.75
CA ILE A 51 -1.36 -8.14 5.98
C ILE A 51 -0.35 -7.15 5.41
N ARG A 52 -0.77 -6.38 4.41
CA ARG A 52 0.06 -5.42 3.69
C ARG A 52 -0.09 -4.01 4.25
N ILE A 53 0.99 -3.45 4.80
CA ILE A 53 1.01 -2.09 5.33
C ILE A 53 1.98 -1.25 4.50
N LEU A 54 1.48 -0.13 3.96
CA LEU A 54 2.26 0.79 3.16
C LEU A 54 2.40 2.15 3.87
N PHE A 55 3.65 2.55 4.13
CA PHE A 55 3.98 3.94 4.42
C PHE A 55 4.26 4.66 3.11
N TYR A 56 3.44 5.66 2.78
CA TYR A 56 3.56 6.45 1.56
C TYR A 56 3.57 7.94 1.86
N GLY A 57 4.43 8.70 1.19
CA GLY A 57 4.58 10.12 1.46
C GLY A 57 5.92 10.69 1.02
N GLN A 58 6.39 11.70 1.72
CA GLN A 58 7.62 12.43 1.40
C GLN A 58 8.71 12.22 2.47
N SER A 59 9.65 13.18 2.62
CA SER A 59 10.83 13.04 3.49
C SER A 59 10.51 12.74 4.95
N ILE A 60 9.44 13.30 5.52
CA ILE A 60 9.05 13.00 6.91
C ILE A 60 8.61 11.55 7.02
N THR A 61 7.82 11.04 6.07
CA THR A 61 7.43 9.62 6.03
C THR A 61 8.65 8.71 5.80
N ALA A 62 9.70 9.17 5.13
CA ALA A 62 10.94 8.42 4.95
C ALA A 62 11.78 8.31 6.24
N GLN A 63 11.54 9.14 7.27
CA GLN A 63 12.30 9.16 8.54
C GLN A 63 11.97 7.95 9.43
N ARG A 64 12.76 7.75 10.49
CA ARG A 64 12.76 6.52 11.31
C ARG A 64 11.59 6.43 12.30
N TRP A 65 10.76 7.45 12.47
CA TRP A 65 9.58 7.38 13.34
C TRP A 65 8.69 6.16 13.03
N ARG A 66 8.60 5.75 11.76
CA ARG A 66 7.86 4.55 11.34
C ARG A 66 8.43 3.26 11.94
N ASP A 67 9.74 3.21 12.23
CA ASP A 67 10.38 2.03 12.83
C ASP A 67 9.83 1.80 14.24
N HIS A 68 9.49 2.87 14.98
CA HIS A 68 8.81 2.79 16.27
C HIS A 68 7.39 2.22 16.13
N VAL A 69 6.64 2.64 15.10
CA VAL A 69 5.31 2.10 14.81
C VAL A 69 5.38 0.63 14.44
N VAL A 70 6.30 0.26 13.54
CA VAL A 70 6.49 -1.13 13.10
C VAL A 70 6.91 -2.04 14.25
N ALA A 71 7.82 -1.59 15.11
CA ALA A 71 8.26 -2.34 16.27
C ALA A 71 7.11 -2.58 17.26
N ASP A 72 6.26 -1.58 17.46
CA ASP A 72 5.08 -1.68 18.31
C ASP A 72 4.04 -2.66 17.76
N LEU A 73 3.71 -2.57 16.46
CA LEU A 73 2.79 -3.52 15.82
C LEU A 73 3.30 -4.97 15.93
N LYS A 74 4.58 -5.20 15.64
CA LYS A 74 5.19 -6.54 15.80
C LYS A 74 5.19 -7.04 17.23
N LYS A 75 5.36 -6.15 18.21
CA LYS A 75 5.32 -6.51 19.64
C LYS A 75 3.90 -6.85 20.08
N ARG A 76 2.90 -6.08 19.69
CA ARG A 76 1.48 -6.30 20.05
C ARG A 76 0.88 -7.50 19.32
N PHE A 77 1.28 -7.72 18.06
CA PHE A 77 0.73 -8.74 17.17
C PHE A 77 1.83 -9.71 16.67
N PRO A 78 2.46 -10.48 17.53
CA PRO A 78 3.64 -11.29 17.18
C PRO A 78 3.36 -12.45 16.21
N LYS A 79 2.08 -12.81 16.03
CA LYS A 79 1.65 -13.88 15.11
C LYS A 79 1.18 -13.34 13.75
N ALA A 80 1.08 -12.01 13.58
CA ALA A 80 0.62 -11.42 12.34
C ALA A 80 1.65 -11.59 11.22
N ASN A 81 1.21 -12.04 10.05
CA ASN A 81 2.03 -12.18 8.85
C ASN A 81 2.12 -10.83 8.12
N LEU A 82 3.12 -10.01 8.47
CA LEU A 82 3.23 -8.62 8.04
C LEU A 82 4.14 -8.46 6.80
N GLU A 83 3.59 -7.90 5.73
CA GLU A 83 4.35 -7.32 4.63
C GLU A 83 4.32 -5.78 4.75
N ILE A 84 5.40 -5.19 5.26
CA ILE A 84 5.48 -3.74 5.50
C ILE A 84 6.46 -3.11 4.50
N GLN A 85 6.00 -2.10 3.77
CA GLN A 85 6.83 -1.36 2.84
C GLN A 85 6.80 0.15 3.13
N ASN A 86 7.93 0.81 2.88
CA ASN A 86 8.03 2.26 2.84
C ASN A 86 8.43 2.69 1.43
N ARG A 87 7.52 3.36 0.73
CA ARG A 87 7.73 3.86 -0.63
C ARG A 87 7.75 5.39 -0.70
N ALA A 88 8.01 6.05 0.43
CA ALA A 88 8.14 7.50 0.50
C ALA A 88 9.30 8.04 -0.35
N ILE A 89 9.12 9.23 -0.94
CA ILE A 89 10.11 9.88 -1.78
C ILE A 89 10.41 11.28 -1.23
N GLY A 90 11.58 11.44 -0.60
CA GLY A 90 12.02 12.73 -0.06
C GLY A 90 12.02 13.82 -1.13
N GLY A 91 11.48 15.00 -0.78
CA GLY A 91 11.39 16.15 -1.68
C GLY A 91 10.21 16.15 -2.64
N PHE A 92 9.45 15.05 -2.75
CA PHE A 92 8.23 15.03 -3.55
C PHE A 92 7.07 15.67 -2.77
N GLN A 93 6.26 16.42 -3.49
CA GLN A 93 4.98 16.96 -3.02
C GLN A 93 3.82 16.17 -3.66
N SER A 94 2.58 16.45 -3.23
CA SER A 94 1.39 15.72 -3.67
C SER A 94 1.24 15.61 -5.21
N PRO A 95 1.56 16.64 -6.05
CA PRO A 95 1.48 16.48 -7.50
C PRO A 95 2.45 15.41 -8.05
N ALA A 96 3.68 15.36 -7.52
CA ALA A 96 4.67 14.37 -7.94
C ALA A 96 4.35 12.97 -7.40
N LEU A 97 3.92 12.87 -6.13
CA LEU A 97 3.52 11.59 -5.52
C LEU A 97 2.28 10.99 -6.18
N ARG A 98 1.33 11.83 -6.63
CA ARG A 98 0.17 11.36 -7.40
C ARG A 98 0.59 10.61 -8.66
N ARG A 99 1.67 11.05 -9.32
CA ARG A 99 2.23 10.37 -10.50
C ARG A 99 2.90 9.05 -10.14
N THR A 100 3.73 9.04 -9.10
CA THR A 100 4.43 7.80 -8.68
C THR A 100 3.53 6.80 -7.98
N ALA A 101 2.34 7.20 -7.48
CA ALA A 101 1.36 6.29 -6.88
C ALA A 101 0.90 5.19 -7.84
N GLU A 102 0.92 5.44 -9.16
CA GLU A 102 0.61 4.46 -10.21
C GLU A 102 1.55 3.25 -10.18
N HIS A 103 2.78 3.44 -9.69
CA HIS A 103 3.79 2.39 -9.58
C HIS A 103 3.92 1.85 -8.16
N ASP A 104 3.69 2.71 -7.17
CA ASP A 104 4.06 2.44 -5.79
C ASP A 104 2.92 1.97 -4.92
N LEU A 105 1.73 2.54 -5.12
CA LEU A 105 0.63 2.41 -4.18
C LEU A 105 -0.45 1.47 -4.73
N TYR A 106 -1.03 1.78 -5.89
CA TYR A 106 -2.17 1.01 -6.41
C TYR A 106 -1.82 -0.43 -6.76
N PRO A 107 -0.68 -0.75 -7.42
CA PRO A 107 -0.29 -2.14 -7.65
C PRO A 107 0.09 -2.91 -6.39
N PHE A 108 0.59 -2.23 -5.34
CA PHE A 108 0.88 -2.87 -4.06
C PHE A 108 -0.38 -3.34 -3.36
N TYR A 109 -1.49 -2.60 -3.53
CA TYR A 109 -2.80 -2.93 -2.98
C TYR A 109 -2.76 -3.17 -1.46
N PRO A 110 -2.43 -2.15 -0.64
CA PRO A 110 -2.27 -2.32 0.80
C PRO A 110 -3.60 -2.62 1.50
N ASP A 111 -3.55 -3.33 2.63
CA ASP A 111 -4.65 -3.43 3.58
C ASP A 111 -4.75 -2.17 4.43
N LEU A 112 -3.58 -1.61 4.82
CA LEU A 112 -3.46 -0.35 5.54
C LEU A 112 -2.49 0.60 4.84
N LEU A 113 -2.97 1.79 4.49
CA LEU A 113 -2.17 2.89 3.98
C LEU A 113 -1.96 3.93 5.09
N ILE A 114 -0.70 4.19 5.47
CA ILE A 114 -0.33 5.30 6.37
C ILE A 114 0.28 6.40 5.51
N PHE A 115 -0.45 7.51 5.34
CA PHE A 115 -0.19 8.51 4.32
C PHE A 115 -0.12 9.93 4.83
N HIS A 116 0.93 10.65 4.39
CA HIS A 116 1.04 12.09 4.54
C HIS A 116 2.00 12.66 3.50
N VAL A 117 1.64 13.80 2.92
CA VAL A 117 2.51 14.57 2.04
C VAL A 117 2.15 16.06 2.08
N TYR A 118 3.16 16.93 1.96
CA TYR A 118 2.96 18.35 1.69
C TYR A 118 2.61 18.59 0.22
N GLY A 119 2.05 19.74 -0.08
CA GLY A 119 1.81 20.21 -1.43
C GLY A 119 0.39 20.67 -1.64
N ASP A 120 -0.11 20.54 -2.82
CA ASP A 120 -1.47 20.89 -3.22
C ASP A 120 -2.50 19.90 -2.65
N LEU A 121 -3.57 20.42 -2.03
CA LEU A 121 -4.59 19.58 -1.38
C LEU A 121 -5.48 18.84 -2.39
N ASP A 122 -5.69 19.36 -3.60
CA ASP A 122 -6.49 18.67 -4.62
C ASP A 122 -5.75 17.42 -5.14
N ASN A 123 -4.42 17.53 -5.30
CA ASN A 123 -3.59 16.36 -5.62
C ASN A 123 -3.49 15.38 -4.45
N TYR A 124 -3.45 15.88 -3.20
CA TYR A 124 -3.50 15.04 -2.00
C TYR A 124 -4.81 14.24 -1.97
N GLU A 125 -5.95 14.91 -2.09
CA GLU A 125 -7.27 14.29 -2.12
C GLU A 125 -7.43 13.37 -3.32
N GLY A 126 -6.87 13.74 -4.48
CA GLY A 126 -6.87 12.92 -5.69
C GLY A 126 -6.19 11.55 -5.51
N ILE A 127 -5.13 11.47 -4.67
CA ILE A 127 -4.51 10.20 -4.29
C ILE A 127 -5.51 9.36 -3.47
N ILE A 128 -6.12 9.96 -2.44
CA ILE A 128 -7.06 9.27 -1.56
C ILE A 128 -8.26 8.74 -2.33
N ARG A 129 -8.86 9.59 -3.18
CA ARG A 129 -9.99 9.20 -4.05
C ARG A 129 -9.62 7.99 -4.90
N LYS A 130 -8.45 8.01 -5.57
CA LYS A 130 -8.02 6.87 -6.39
C LYS A 130 -7.74 5.61 -5.57
N VAL A 131 -7.23 5.73 -4.33
CA VAL A 131 -7.12 4.58 -3.41
C VAL A 131 -8.49 3.96 -3.16
N ARG A 132 -9.52 4.78 -2.88
CA ARG A 132 -10.91 4.31 -2.67
C ARG A 132 -11.49 3.64 -3.89
N GLU A 133 -11.26 4.20 -5.08
CA GLU A 133 -11.76 3.68 -6.37
C GLU A 133 -11.07 2.37 -6.79
N THR A 134 -9.79 2.17 -6.42
CA THR A 134 -8.98 1.08 -6.99
C THR A 134 -8.51 0.04 -5.99
N THR A 135 -8.66 0.29 -4.68
CA THR A 135 -8.25 -0.65 -3.63
C THR A 135 -9.27 -0.70 -2.51
N THR A 136 -9.16 -1.73 -1.67
CA THR A 136 -9.95 -1.83 -0.44
C THR A 136 -9.18 -1.33 0.79
N ALA A 137 -8.12 -0.55 0.61
CA ALA A 137 -7.26 -0.12 1.69
C ALA A 137 -7.99 0.68 2.77
N GLU A 138 -7.77 0.36 4.02
CA GLU A 138 -8.04 1.28 5.12
C GLU A 138 -6.95 2.34 5.16
N ILE A 139 -7.31 3.60 5.45
CA ILE A 139 -6.42 4.74 5.27
C ILE A 139 -6.25 5.48 6.60
N VAL A 140 -4.99 5.65 7.01
CA VAL A 140 -4.59 6.53 8.12
C VAL A 140 -3.97 7.78 7.53
N LEU A 141 -4.62 8.92 7.74
CA LEU A 141 -4.07 10.24 7.47
C LEU A 141 -3.57 10.87 8.77
N TRP A 142 -2.52 11.66 8.67
CA TRP A 142 -2.04 12.39 9.84
C TRP A 142 -1.71 13.84 9.48
N THR A 143 -1.96 14.77 10.44
CA THR A 143 -1.72 16.20 10.26
C THR A 143 -0.25 16.53 10.47
N ASP A 144 0.20 17.69 9.97
CA ASP A 144 1.59 18.12 10.08
C ASP A 144 2.03 18.21 11.55
N HIS A 145 3.24 17.75 11.84
CA HIS A 145 3.90 18.06 13.12
C HIS A 145 4.18 19.56 13.24
N VAL A 146 4.55 20.03 14.43
CA VAL A 146 4.95 21.44 14.63
C VAL A 146 6.39 21.62 14.16
N ALA A 147 6.55 22.23 13.00
CA ALA A 147 7.84 22.57 12.40
C ALA A 147 8.32 23.96 12.83
N HIS A 148 9.29 24.56 12.11
CA HIS A 148 9.79 25.91 12.40
C HIS A 148 8.65 26.96 12.46
N PRO A 149 8.70 27.97 13.35
CA PRO A 149 7.64 28.97 13.51
C PRO A 149 7.20 29.64 12.20
N ASP A 150 8.11 29.92 11.27
CA ASP A 150 7.79 30.52 9.96
C ASP A 150 6.83 29.69 9.10
N ARG A 151 6.70 28.42 9.41
CA ARG A 151 5.80 27.48 8.73
C ARG A 151 4.41 27.40 9.36
N MET A 152 4.25 27.94 10.58
CA MET A 152 3.09 27.69 11.42
C MET A 152 1.75 27.93 10.70
N LYS A 153 1.58 29.12 10.11
CA LYS A 153 0.32 29.49 9.40
C LYS A 153 0.01 28.55 8.24
N ARG A 154 1.02 28.23 7.44
CA ARG A 154 0.85 27.32 6.29
C ARG A 154 0.51 25.91 6.76
N ASP A 155 1.24 25.38 7.73
CA ASP A 155 1.07 24.03 8.22
C ASP A 155 -0.26 23.88 9.01
N ASP A 156 -0.76 24.95 9.67
CA ASP A 156 -2.13 24.98 10.25
C ASP A 156 -3.21 24.89 9.16
N MET A 157 -3.04 25.59 8.05
CA MET A 157 -3.95 25.54 6.90
C MET A 157 -3.96 24.15 6.25
N TYR A 158 -2.78 23.55 6.07
CA TYR A 158 -2.64 22.18 5.56
C TYR A 158 -3.32 21.17 6.46
N SER A 159 -3.04 21.21 7.76
CA SER A 159 -3.64 20.33 8.75
C SER A 159 -5.17 20.45 8.78
N ALA A 160 -5.71 21.66 8.61
CA ALA A 160 -7.16 21.86 8.48
C ALA A 160 -7.71 21.20 7.21
N GLY A 161 -6.97 21.26 6.10
CA GLY A 161 -7.31 20.56 4.85
C GLY A 161 -7.31 19.04 5.02
N ILE A 162 -6.27 18.48 5.64
CA ILE A 162 -6.15 17.04 5.90
C ILE A 162 -7.30 16.53 6.78
N ARG A 163 -7.72 17.29 7.82
CA ARG A 163 -8.88 16.93 8.65
C ARG A 163 -10.16 16.83 7.84
N ARG A 164 -10.41 17.80 6.93
CA ARG A 164 -11.59 17.77 6.04
C ARG A 164 -11.56 16.59 5.08
N ILE A 165 -10.41 16.31 4.49
CA ILE A 165 -10.24 15.18 3.57
C ILE A 165 -10.46 13.86 4.32
N ALA A 166 -9.91 13.70 5.53
CA ALA A 166 -10.11 12.51 6.35
C ALA A 166 -11.60 12.26 6.64
N GLN A 167 -12.32 13.31 7.03
CA GLN A 167 -13.76 13.23 7.28
C GLN A 167 -14.56 12.91 6.01
N LYS A 168 -14.22 13.55 4.87
CA LYS A 168 -14.93 13.38 3.60
C LYS A 168 -14.79 11.97 3.02
N HIS A 169 -13.66 11.32 3.26
CA HIS A 169 -13.31 10.03 2.65
C HIS A 169 -13.23 8.89 3.67
N ASP A 170 -13.87 9.02 4.84
CA ASP A 170 -13.91 7.99 5.88
C ASP A 170 -12.52 7.41 6.21
N CYS A 171 -11.53 8.31 6.35
CA CYS A 171 -10.19 7.93 6.74
C CYS A 171 -9.99 8.10 8.26
N MET A 172 -9.22 7.20 8.84
CA MET A 172 -8.72 7.44 10.19
C MET A 172 -7.82 8.67 10.19
N LEU A 173 -8.02 9.57 11.15
CA LEU A 173 -7.21 10.76 11.34
C LEU A 173 -6.41 10.68 12.63
N VAL A 174 -5.09 10.74 12.52
CA VAL A 174 -4.21 11.02 13.66
C VAL A 174 -3.90 12.52 13.68
N ASP A 175 -4.47 13.26 14.63
CA ASP A 175 -4.24 14.69 14.73
C ASP A 175 -2.90 14.99 15.42
N VAL A 176 -1.82 14.67 14.71
CA VAL A 176 -0.43 14.86 15.16
C VAL A 176 -0.20 16.29 15.59
N ARG A 177 -0.72 17.29 14.83
CA ARG A 177 -0.51 18.70 15.15
C ARG A 177 -1.10 19.11 16.49
N LYS A 178 -2.30 18.62 16.81
CA LYS A 178 -2.95 18.85 18.10
C LYS A 178 -2.13 18.21 19.23
N ALA A 179 -1.81 16.92 19.08
CA ALA A 179 -1.04 16.18 20.08
C ALA A 179 0.36 16.75 20.29
N TRP A 180 1.02 17.21 19.22
CA TRP A 180 2.33 17.82 19.28
C TRP A 180 2.31 19.17 19.99
N LYS A 181 1.36 20.06 19.67
CA LYS A 181 1.17 21.35 20.37
C LYS A 181 0.93 21.13 21.87
N GLN A 182 0.11 20.15 22.23
CA GLN A 182 -0.12 19.78 23.63
C GLN A 182 1.18 19.33 24.31
N HIS A 183 1.93 18.43 23.66
CA HIS A 183 3.22 17.96 24.18
C HIS A 183 4.23 19.11 24.44
N LEU A 184 4.31 20.08 23.52
CA LEU A 184 5.16 21.26 23.70
C LEU A 184 4.74 22.08 24.92
N THR A 185 3.44 22.29 25.11
CA THR A 185 2.88 23.02 26.28
C THR A 185 3.19 22.27 27.56
N ASP A 186 2.92 20.98 27.64
CA ASP A 186 3.07 20.17 28.85
C ASP A 186 4.54 20.00 29.28
N SER A 187 5.44 19.93 28.30
CA SER A 187 6.87 19.72 28.55
C SER A 187 7.67 21.05 28.70
N GLY A 188 7.08 22.18 28.36
CA GLY A 188 7.79 23.49 28.32
C GLY A 188 8.84 23.55 27.20
N LYS A 189 8.82 22.62 26.22
CA LYS A 189 9.76 22.56 25.11
C LYS A 189 9.28 23.37 23.92
N THR A 190 10.20 23.63 22.99
CA THR A 190 9.94 24.31 21.72
C THR A 190 10.01 23.32 20.55
N SER A 191 9.53 23.72 19.37
CA SER A 191 9.69 22.88 18.17
C SER A 191 11.15 22.58 17.83
N GLY A 192 12.08 23.50 18.16
CA GLY A 192 13.52 23.33 17.93
C GLY A 192 14.12 22.11 18.63
N ASP A 193 13.58 21.71 19.80
CA ASP A 193 14.03 20.53 20.54
C ASP A 193 13.78 19.21 19.80
N PHE A 194 12.89 19.22 18.81
CA PHE A 194 12.44 18.04 18.05
C PHE A 194 12.86 18.08 16.58
N LEU A 195 13.52 19.13 16.13
CA LEU A 195 13.91 19.34 14.74
C LEU A 195 15.42 19.32 14.57
N ARG A 196 15.91 18.83 13.41
CA ARG A 196 17.30 18.96 12.98
C ARG A 196 17.51 20.09 11.97
N ASP A 197 16.43 20.55 11.36
CA ASP A 197 16.35 21.69 10.45
C ASP A 197 14.94 22.31 10.51
N ALA A 198 14.58 23.19 9.58
CA ALA A 198 13.28 23.87 9.61
C ALA A 198 12.05 22.94 9.53
N VAL A 199 12.20 21.65 9.17
CA VAL A 199 11.08 20.74 8.96
C VAL A 199 11.36 19.28 9.35
N HIS A 200 12.60 18.81 9.21
CA HIS A 200 12.90 17.41 9.49
C HIS A 200 13.15 17.15 10.97
N LEU A 201 12.67 16.01 11.42
CA LEU A 201 12.76 15.59 12.81
C LEU A 201 14.19 15.16 13.17
N ASN A 202 14.62 15.45 14.40
CA ASN A 202 15.73 14.77 15.05
C ASN A 202 15.23 13.48 15.74
N ALA A 203 16.09 12.75 16.44
CA ALA A 203 15.74 11.50 17.09
C ALA A 203 14.58 11.62 18.11
N ALA A 204 14.54 12.75 18.87
CA ALA A 204 13.45 13.00 19.82
C ALA A 204 12.11 13.26 19.08
N GLY A 205 12.15 14.00 17.98
CA GLY A 205 10.98 14.27 17.14
C GLY A 205 10.48 13.00 16.44
N GLU A 206 11.39 12.15 15.93
CA GLU A 206 11.02 10.86 15.34
C GLU A 206 10.35 9.95 16.36
N LYS A 207 10.87 9.91 17.60
CA LYS A 207 10.25 9.16 18.69
C LYS A 207 8.86 9.71 19.03
N LEU A 208 8.71 11.03 19.17
CA LEU A 208 7.43 11.65 19.50
C LEU A 208 6.38 11.39 18.41
N LEU A 209 6.73 11.55 17.12
CA LEU A 209 5.81 11.27 16.03
C LEU A 209 5.39 9.80 16.01
N GLY A 210 6.35 8.88 16.21
CA GLY A 210 6.07 7.45 16.30
C GLY A 210 5.15 7.12 17.47
N ASP A 211 5.37 7.72 18.65
CA ASP A 211 4.55 7.53 19.85
C ASP A 211 3.10 8.03 19.64
N ILE A 212 2.94 9.20 19.02
CA ILE A 212 1.60 9.75 18.70
C ILE A 212 0.85 8.83 17.73
N ILE A 213 1.49 8.39 16.65
CA ILE A 213 0.82 7.58 15.63
C ILE A 213 0.48 6.19 16.18
N LYS A 214 1.42 5.49 16.83
CA LYS A 214 1.18 4.14 17.32
C LYS A 214 0.10 4.07 18.41
N ALA A 215 -0.04 5.14 19.22
CA ALA A 215 -1.06 5.21 20.27
C ALA A 215 -2.49 5.19 19.71
N GLU A 216 -2.67 5.61 18.46
CA GLU A 216 -3.97 5.65 17.79
C GLU A 216 -4.26 4.39 16.95
N LEU A 217 -3.25 3.56 16.68
CA LEU A 217 -3.43 2.30 15.94
C LEU A 217 -3.91 1.20 16.88
N VAL A 218 -5.15 1.31 17.33
CA VAL A 218 -5.73 0.41 18.34
C VAL A 218 -6.85 -0.46 17.78
N ARG A 219 -6.91 -1.70 18.25
CA ARG A 219 -8.05 -2.59 18.10
C ARG A 219 -9.04 -2.26 19.21
N THR A 220 -10.31 -2.10 18.89
CA THR A 220 -11.36 -1.79 19.86
C THR A 220 -12.65 -2.54 19.56
N ASP A 221 -13.36 -2.96 20.62
CA ASP A 221 -14.71 -3.53 20.53
C ASP A 221 -15.81 -2.46 20.49
N GLN A 222 -15.47 -1.18 20.70
CA GLN A 222 -16.41 -0.07 20.67
C GLN A 222 -17.09 0.06 19.29
N PHE A 223 -16.39 -0.32 18.23
CA PHE A 223 -16.90 -0.30 16.88
C PHE A 223 -16.85 -1.73 16.30
N GLY A 224 -17.98 -2.24 15.82
CA GLY A 224 -18.04 -3.45 14.99
C GLY A 224 -17.18 -3.32 13.72
N GLU A 225 -17.06 -4.40 12.97
CA GLU A 225 -16.67 -4.24 11.58
C GLU A 225 -17.73 -3.37 10.92
N ASN A 226 -17.30 -2.39 10.16
CA ASN A 226 -18.25 -1.58 9.40
C ASN A 226 -18.75 -2.44 8.23
N GLU A 227 -19.78 -3.26 8.49
CA GLU A 227 -20.41 -4.13 7.48
C GLU A 227 -21.03 -3.31 6.34
N GLU A 228 -21.35 -2.04 6.62
CA GLU A 228 -21.82 -1.07 5.64
C GLU A 228 -20.69 -0.36 4.90
N ALA A 229 -19.40 -0.71 5.20
CA ALA A 229 -18.29 -0.13 4.47
C ALA A 229 -18.45 -0.40 2.97
N GLU A 230 -18.41 0.65 2.17
CA GLU A 230 -18.51 0.52 0.72
C GLU A 230 -17.40 -0.38 0.16
N ALA A 231 -16.19 -0.31 0.74
CA ALA A 231 -15.08 -1.18 0.38
C ALA A 231 -15.08 -2.47 1.21
N GLN A 232 -15.21 -3.62 0.55
CA GLN A 232 -15.34 -4.92 1.21
C GLN A 232 -14.29 -5.92 0.74
N ILE A 233 -13.91 -6.82 1.65
CA ILE A 233 -13.19 -8.07 1.32
C ILE A 233 -14.10 -9.21 1.74
N LEU A 234 -14.56 -9.97 0.75
CA LEU A 234 -15.53 -11.05 0.91
C LEU A 234 -14.82 -12.39 0.79
N ASP A 235 -14.98 -13.25 1.79
CA ASP A 235 -14.58 -14.65 1.71
C ASP A 235 -15.72 -15.45 1.05
N VAL A 236 -15.40 -16.16 -0.03
CA VAL A 236 -16.35 -16.98 -0.81
C VAL A 236 -15.85 -18.41 -0.80
N PRO A 237 -16.38 -19.28 0.07
CA PRO A 237 -16.09 -20.72 0.06
C PRO A 237 -16.51 -21.39 -1.26
N LEU A 238 -15.94 -22.54 -1.57
CA LEU A 238 -16.29 -23.29 -2.79
C LEU A 238 -17.76 -23.75 -2.82
N GLU A 239 -18.40 -23.90 -1.66
CA GLU A 239 -19.80 -24.30 -1.49
C GLU A 239 -20.79 -23.12 -1.64
N SER A 240 -20.29 -21.92 -1.87
CA SER A 240 -21.12 -20.71 -2.05
C SER A 240 -21.92 -20.77 -3.35
N ASP A 241 -23.13 -20.19 -3.34
CA ASP A 241 -23.97 -20.03 -4.55
C ASP A 241 -23.29 -19.20 -5.66
N ALA A 242 -22.25 -18.43 -5.32
CA ALA A 242 -21.44 -17.68 -6.26
C ALA A 242 -20.45 -18.57 -7.06
N VAL A 243 -20.28 -19.83 -6.65
CA VAL A 243 -19.37 -20.81 -7.25
C VAL A 243 -20.15 -21.94 -7.88
N THR A 244 -19.80 -22.30 -9.12
CA THR A 244 -20.31 -23.48 -9.80
C THR A 244 -19.13 -24.37 -10.18
N ILE A 245 -19.23 -25.68 -9.89
CA ILE A 245 -18.21 -26.67 -10.28
C ILE A 245 -18.82 -27.60 -11.29
N GLY A 246 -18.29 -27.59 -12.53
CA GLY A 246 -18.70 -28.42 -13.61
C GLY A 246 -18.25 -29.89 -13.47
N GLU A 247 -18.83 -30.79 -14.25
CA GLU A 247 -18.47 -32.23 -14.25
C GLU A 247 -17.00 -32.46 -14.63
N ASN A 248 -16.44 -31.61 -15.48
CA ASN A 248 -15.03 -31.62 -15.90
C ASN A 248 -14.08 -30.97 -14.86
N GLY A 249 -14.62 -30.56 -13.70
CA GLY A 249 -13.87 -29.91 -12.65
C GLY A 249 -13.60 -28.42 -12.89
N GLU A 250 -14.18 -27.82 -13.92
CA GLU A 250 -14.12 -26.37 -14.12
C GLU A 250 -14.85 -25.62 -12.99
N ILE A 251 -14.21 -24.60 -12.41
CA ILE A 251 -14.80 -23.71 -11.41
C ILE A 251 -15.18 -22.40 -12.10
N SER A 252 -16.45 -21.99 -11.97
CA SER A 252 -16.93 -20.66 -12.35
C SER A 252 -17.27 -19.89 -11.09
N LEU A 253 -16.63 -18.74 -10.87
CA LEU A 253 -16.88 -17.82 -9.78
C LEU A 253 -17.52 -16.54 -10.30
N SER A 254 -18.78 -16.27 -9.95
CA SER A 254 -19.46 -14.98 -10.19
C SER A 254 -19.16 -14.01 -9.06
N PHE A 255 -18.63 -12.81 -9.37
CA PHE A 255 -18.25 -11.85 -8.33
C PHE A 255 -18.45 -10.40 -8.79
N GLU A 256 -18.45 -9.48 -7.82
CA GLU A 256 -18.34 -8.05 -8.03
C GLU A 256 -17.10 -7.52 -7.30
N GLY A 257 -16.17 -6.90 -8.03
CA GLY A 257 -14.91 -6.42 -7.45
C GLY A 257 -13.85 -6.17 -8.52
N ASN A 258 -12.61 -5.91 -8.10
CA ASN A 258 -11.49 -5.66 -9.01
C ASN A 258 -10.25 -6.52 -8.73
N ARG A 259 -10.33 -7.42 -7.73
CA ARG A 259 -9.25 -8.34 -7.37
C ARG A 259 -9.83 -9.61 -6.78
N VAL A 260 -9.27 -10.76 -7.21
CA VAL A 260 -9.59 -12.09 -6.67
C VAL A 260 -8.30 -12.78 -6.25
N VAL A 261 -8.33 -13.38 -5.06
CA VAL A 261 -7.24 -14.19 -4.50
C VAL A 261 -7.79 -15.58 -4.20
N ALA A 262 -7.11 -16.64 -4.65
CA ALA A 262 -7.37 -17.99 -4.21
C ALA A 262 -6.59 -18.28 -2.92
N VAL A 263 -7.25 -18.91 -1.95
CA VAL A 263 -6.63 -19.39 -0.70
C VAL A 263 -6.57 -20.91 -0.75
N SER A 264 -5.39 -21.46 -0.50
CA SER A 264 -5.15 -22.91 -0.57
C SER A 264 -5.64 -23.63 0.69
N ASP A 265 -6.21 -24.83 0.53
CA ASP A 265 -6.56 -25.75 1.61
C ASP A 265 -5.36 -26.58 2.11
N GLY A 266 -4.23 -26.54 1.40
CA GLY A 266 -3.01 -27.27 1.71
C GLY A 266 -2.97 -28.72 1.21
N SER A 267 -3.96 -29.17 0.45
CA SER A 267 -3.98 -30.54 -0.11
C SER A 267 -2.94 -30.76 -1.20
N ASN A 268 -2.34 -29.69 -1.71
CA ASN A 268 -1.24 -29.65 -2.68
C ASN A 268 -1.43 -30.63 -3.85
N PRO A 269 -2.52 -30.51 -4.64
CA PRO A 269 -2.80 -31.41 -5.74
C PRO A 269 -1.73 -31.28 -6.81
N SER A 270 -1.41 -32.41 -7.48
CA SER A 270 -0.61 -32.36 -8.69
C SER A 270 -1.45 -31.81 -9.84
N GLY A 271 -1.03 -30.71 -10.42
CA GLY A 271 -1.67 -30.12 -11.61
C GLY A 271 -1.68 -28.60 -11.57
N GLU A 272 -1.68 -28.02 -12.75
CA GLU A 272 -1.76 -26.59 -12.97
C GLU A 272 -3.19 -26.21 -13.35
N LEU A 273 -3.66 -25.08 -12.87
CA LEU A 273 -4.98 -24.54 -13.15
C LEU A 273 -4.85 -23.31 -14.04
N THR A 274 -5.62 -23.26 -15.13
CA THR A 274 -5.68 -22.11 -16.05
C THR A 274 -6.81 -21.16 -15.63
N VAL A 275 -6.56 -19.87 -15.66
CA VAL A 275 -7.50 -18.82 -15.24
C VAL A 275 -7.92 -17.95 -16.42
N ARG A 276 -9.23 -17.70 -16.55
CA ARG A 276 -9.84 -16.77 -17.51
C ARG A 276 -10.80 -15.84 -16.80
N LEU A 277 -10.99 -14.65 -17.34
CA LEU A 277 -11.96 -13.68 -16.86
C LEU A 277 -12.89 -13.28 -17.99
N ASP A 278 -14.22 -13.39 -17.76
CA ASP A 278 -15.25 -13.08 -18.75
C ASP A 278 -15.01 -13.78 -20.09
N GLY A 279 -14.55 -15.05 -20.04
CA GLY A 279 -14.18 -15.88 -21.19
C GLY A 279 -12.89 -15.48 -21.91
N ARG A 280 -12.18 -14.43 -21.45
CA ARG A 280 -10.97 -13.88 -22.05
C ARG A 280 -9.70 -14.25 -21.27
N GLU A 281 -8.56 -14.22 -21.94
CA GLU A 281 -7.26 -14.34 -21.30
C GLU A 281 -6.96 -13.10 -20.46
N LEU A 282 -6.41 -13.29 -19.25
CA LEU A 282 -6.14 -12.19 -18.29
C LEU A 282 -5.19 -11.13 -18.84
N ARG A 283 -4.24 -11.51 -19.68
CA ARG A 283 -3.30 -10.59 -20.34
C ARG A 283 -3.97 -9.55 -21.24
N THR A 284 -5.23 -9.78 -21.66
CA THR A 284 -5.99 -8.84 -22.52
C THR A 284 -6.63 -7.67 -21.75
N PHE A 285 -6.52 -7.65 -20.42
CA PHE A 285 -7.02 -6.58 -19.56
C PHE A 285 -5.88 -5.60 -19.22
N PRO A 286 -5.84 -4.39 -19.81
CA PRO A 286 -4.73 -3.46 -19.61
C PRO A 286 -4.52 -3.08 -18.13
N GLY A 287 -5.61 -2.94 -17.36
CA GLY A 287 -5.55 -2.63 -15.93
C GLY A 287 -4.93 -3.74 -15.07
N ALA A 288 -4.87 -4.97 -15.58
CA ALA A 288 -4.23 -6.10 -14.90
C ALA A 288 -2.69 -6.13 -15.06
N TRP A 289 -2.10 -5.04 -15.53
CA TRP A 289 -0.66 -4.87 -15.68
C TRP A 289 -0.15 -3.71 -14.86
N ALA A 290 1.08 -3.79 -14.42
CA ALA A 290 1.75 -2.70 -13.69
C ALA A 290 3.18 -2.50 -14.17
N ALA A 291 3.71 -1.30 -13.90
CA ALA A 291 5.12 -1.00 -14.08
C ALA A 291 5.76 -0.69 -12.72
N THR A 292 7.00 -1.13 -12.49
CA THR A 292 7.76 -0.68 -11.33
C THR A 292 8.11 0.79 -11.46
N ARG A 293 8.33 1.48 -10.33
CA ARG A 293 8.86 2.83 -10.35
C ARG A 293 10.14 2.88 -11.20
N PRO A 294 10.24 3.80 -12.18
CA PRO A 294 11.47 3.98 -12.94
C PRO A 294 12.70 4.25 -12.05
N SER A 295 13.85 3.82 -12.49
CA SER A 295 15.09 3.93 -11.71
C SER A 295 15.46 5.37 -11.39
N LYS A 296 16.32 5.51 -10.40
CA LYS A 296 16.76 6.81 -9.87
C LYS A 296 17.57 7.59 -10.91
N SER A 297 17.48 8.92 -10.77
CA SER A 297 18.39 9.83 -11.43
C SER A 297 19.68 10.05 -10.58
N ALA A 298 20.18 11.26 -10.48
CA ALA A 298 21.39 11.61 -9.74
C ALA A 298 21.27 11.43 -8.20
N ASN A 299 20.09 11.21 -7.68
CA ASN A 299 19.81 11.02 -6.25
C ASN A 299 18.75 9.92 -6.04
N TRP A 300 18.03 9.96 -4.91
CA TRP A 300 16.98 8.98 -4.57
C TRP A 300 15.67 9.14 -5.37
N MET A 301 15.49 10.24 -6.12
CA MET A 301 14.27 10.51 -6.88
C MET A 301 14.26 9.71 -8.18
N PRO A 302 13.09 9.20 -8.61
CA PRO A 302 12.98 8.55 -9.93
C PRO A 302 13.28 9.55 -11.05
N ALA A 303 13.93 9.10 -12.10
CA ALA A 303 14.26 9.90 -13.28
C ALA A 303 13.02 10.25 -14.12
N ILE A 304 12.01 9.38 -14.08
CA ILE A 304 10.69 9.57 -14.67
C ILE A 304 9.67 9.28 -13.59
N ARG A 305 8.70 10.19 -13.38
CA ARG A 305 7.69 10.05 -12.31
C ARG A 305 6.66 9.00 -12.64
N HIS A 306 6.26 8.91 -13.91
CA HIS A 306 5.27 7.94 -14.36
C HIS A 306 5.53 7.52 -15.81
N VAL A 307 5.42 6.22 -16.05
CA VAL A 307 5.33 5.61 -17.37
C VAL A 307 3.96 4.94 -17.47
N ALA A 308 3.16 5.36 -18.44
CA ALA A 308 1.86 4.76 -18.69
C ALA A 308 2.01 3.55 -19.60
N LEU A 309 1.26 2.48 -19.30
CA LEU A 309 1.15 1.32 -20.16
C LEU A 309 0.06 1.59 -21.22
N GLY A 310 0.36 1.23 -22.46
CA GLY A 310 -0.58 1.29 -23.57
C GLY A 310 -1.27 -0.06 -23.79
N GLU A 311 -1.67 -0.31 -25.04
CA GLU A 311 -2.32 -1.55 -25.43
C GLU A 311 -1.32 -2.73 -25.48
N ASN A 312 -1.82 -3.95 -25.20
CA ASN A 312 -1.06 -5.19 -25.28
C ASN A 312 0.30 -5.17 -24.56
N PRO A 313 0.33 -4.82 -23.24
CA PRO A 313 1.56 -4.86 -22.47
C PRO A 313 2.09 -6.29 -22.39
N ILE A 314 3.42 -6.42 -22.25
CA ILE A 314 4.11 -7.69 -22.04
C ILE A 314 5.08 -7.58 -20.86
N ALA A 315 5.33 -8.70 -20.20
CA ALA A 315 6.27 -8.74 -19.08
C ALA A 315 7.71 -8.60 -19.59
N GLU A 316 8.32 -7.43 -19.37
CA GLU A 316 9.69 -7.15 -19.80
C GLU A 316 10.32 -6.00 -19.01
N THR A 317 11.64 -5.85 -19.17
CA THR A 317 12.39 -4.70 -18.67
C THR A 317 12.53 -3.67 -19.78
N TRP A 318 12.07 -2.45 -19.52
CA TRP A 318 12.24 -1.30 -20.39
C TRP A 318 13.43 -0.46 -19.98
N THR A 319 14.11 0.10 -20.97
CA THR A 319 15.28 0.98 -20.79
C THR A 319 15.15 2.20 -21.68
N VAL A 320 15.19 3.38 -21.08
CA VAL A 320 15.47 4.65 -21.73
C VAL A 320 16.97 4.87 -21.65
N THR A 321 17.65 5.08 -22.79
CA THR A 321 19.05 5.47 -22.87
C THR A 321 19.15 6.90 -23.35
N CYS A 322 19.74 7.79 -22.55
CA CYS A 322 20.00 9.18 -22.94
C CYS A 322 21.09 9.22 -24.01
N LEU A 323 20.85 9.96 -25.09
CA LEU A 323 21.78 10.07 -26.23
C LEU A 323 22.70 11.26 -26.05
N PRO A 324 23.89 11.28 -26.78
CA PRO A 324 24.97 12.27 -26.56
C PRO A 324 24.57 13.73 -26.80
N ASP A 325 23.57 13.99 -27.62
CA ASP A 325 23.07 15.34 -27.94
C ASP A 325 22.03 15.85 -26.89
N SER A 326 21.87 15.14 -25.78
CA SER A 326 21.11 15.60 -24.62
C SER A 326 21.77 16.78 -23.93
N ALA A 327 21.00 17.71 -23.40
CA ALA A 327 21.51 18.82 -22.59
C ALA A 327 22.16 18.30 -21.30
N ALA A 328 23.38 18.75 -21.01
CA ALA A 328 24.16 18.31 -19.84
C ALA A 328 23.49 18.61 -18.51
N ASP A 329 22.61 19.60 -18.44
CA ASP A 329 21.81 19.94 -17.24
C ASP A 329 20.50 19.12 -17.10
N GLY A 330 20.22 18.23 -18.06
CA GLY A 330 19.03 17.36 -18.07
C GLY A 330 17.72 18.06 -18.42
N THR A 331 17.74 19.30 -18.88
CA THR A 331 16.51 20.06 -19.24
C THR A 331 15.91 19.61 -20.56
N LYS A 332 16.72 19.07 -21.47
CA LYS A 332 16.32 18.52 -22.76
C LYS A 332 17.07 17.21 -23.01
N ILE A 333 16.38 16.10 -22.88
CA ILE A 333 16.93 14.76 -23.08
C ILE A 333 16.50 14.22 -24.45
N HIS A 334 17.47 13.88 -25.28
CA HIS A 334 17.25 12.99 -26.43
C HIS A 334 17.44 11.55 -25.96
N PHE A 335 16.49 10.69 -26.25
CA PHE A 335 16.53 9.33 -25.70
C PHE A 335 16.08 8.28 -26.72
N ARG A 336 16.58 7.07 -26.51
CA ARG A 336 16.10 5.84 -27.16
C ARG A 336 15.41 4.98 -26.12
N LEU A 337 14.23 4.45 -26.48
CA LEU A 337 13.51 3.46 -25.71
C LEU A 337 13.73 2.05 -26.29
N SER A 338 13.99 1.07 -25.42
CA SER A 338 14.05 -0.35 -25.79
C SER A 338 13.48 -1.24 -24.67
N GLY A 339 12.79 -2.29 -25.08
CA GLY A 339 12.35 -3.38 -24.24
C GLY A 339 13.25 -4.61 -24.36
N SER A 340 13.40 -5.39 -23.29
CA SER A 340 14.24 -6.60 -23.28
C SER A 340 13.73 -7.71 -24.22
N VAL A 341 12.45 -7.69 -24.54
CA VAL A 341 11.77 -8.60 -25.48
C VAL A 341 11.41 -7.87 -26.78
N THR A 342 10.81 -6.67 -26.64
CA THR A 342 10.39 -5.85 -27.79
C THR A 342 11.55 -5.35 -28.64
N GLY A 343 12.75 -5.17 -28.04
CA GLY A 343 13.88 -4.54 -28.71
C GLY A 343 13.75 -3.03 -28.81
N LYS A 344 14.36 -2.41 -29.83
CA LYS A 344 14.29 -0.95 -30.06
C LYS A 344 12.86 -0.52 -30.39
N ASP A 345 12.29 0.42 -29.61
CA ASP A 345 10.88 0.80 -29.70
C ASP A 345 10.64 2.32 -29.81
N GLY A 346 11.60 3.03 -30.34
CA GLY A 346 11.49 4.44 -30.68
C GLY A 346 12.54 5.33 -30.06
N GLU A 347 12.59 6.56 -30.54
CA GLU A 347 13.44 7.66 -30.06
C GLU A 347 12.57 8.93 -29.92
N GLY A 348 12.94 9.80 -28.99
CA GLY A 348 12.17 11.01 -28.73
C GLY A 348 12.88 12.01 -27.83
N TRP A 349 12.20 13.10 -27.53
CA TRP A 349 12.70 14.18 -26.68
C TRP A 349 11.86 14.33 -25.41
N SER A 350 12.50 14.55 -24.27
CA SER A 350 11.82 14.79 -22.99
C SER A 350 10.98 16.08 -22.94
N THR A 351 11.11 16.94 -23.93
CA THR A 351 10.35 18.19 -24.11
C THR A 351 8.98 17.98 -24.75
N GLU A 352 8.67 16.76 -25.16
CA GLU A 352 7.45 16.37 -25.85
C GLU A 352 6.83 15.14 -25.19
N ASP A 353 5.53 14.90 -25.46
CA ASP A 353 4.89 13.65 -25.12
C ASP A 353 5.39 12.55 -26.07
N PHE A 354 5.72 11.39 -25.51
CA PHE A 354 6.25 10.26 -26.27
C PHE A 354 5.31 9.05 -26.18
N VAL A 355 5.09 8.40 -27.31
CA VAL A 355 4.45 7.11 -27.44
C VAL A 355 5.42 6.19 -28.19
N SER A 356 5.70 5.02 -27.65
CA SER A 356 6.61 4.04 -28.29
C SER A 356 6.02 3.53 -29.61
N ASN A 357 6.88 3.04 -30.52
CA ASN A 357 6.45 2.53 -31.83
C ASN A 357 5.44 1.39 -31.73
N SER A 358 5.58 0.54 -30.71
CA SER A 358 4.62 -0.54 -30.43
C SER A 358 3.33 -0.06 -29.75
N GLY A 359 3.27 1.20 -29.31
CA GLY A 359 2.17 1.73 -28.51
C GLY A 359 2.14 1.26 -27.06
N ARG A 360 3.09 0.42 -26.61
CA ARG A 360 3.08 -0.19 -25.27
C ARG A 360 3.45 0.77 -24.15
N ILE A 361 4.28 1.78 -24.43
CA ILE A 361 4.78 2.74 -23.44
C ILE A 361 4.44 4.15 -23.87
N ARG A 362 3.91 4.94 -22.91
CA ARG A 362 3.72 6.37 -23.05
C ARG A 362 4.40 7.11 -21.90
N ILE A 363 5.15 8.16 -22.23
CA ILE A 363 5.80 9.08 -21.27
C ILE A 363 5.37 10.49 -21.65
N VAL A 364 4.67 11.17 -20.74
CA VAL A 364 4.28 12.56 -20.98
C VAL A 364 5.37 13.52 -20.49
N ARG A 365 5.52 14.64 -21.17
CA ARG A 365 6.52 15.66 -20.86
C ARG A 365 6.65 16.01 -19.37
N PRO A 366 5.56 16.24 -18.60
CA PRO A 366 5.66 16.61 -17.18
C PRO A 366 6.25 15.53 -16.27
N ASP A 367 6.35 14.28 -16.73
CA ASP A 367 6.84 13.17 -15.90
C ASP A 367 8.36 13.08 -15.83
N TRP A 368 9.08 13.73 -16.72
CA TRP A 368 10.54 13.77 -16.68
C TRP A 368 11.06 14.50 -15.44
N ASN A 369 12.00 13.92 -14.74
CA ASN A 369 12.52 14.40 -13.46
C ASN A 369 14.05 14.24 -13.36
N ILE A 370 14.77 14.49 -14.45
CA ILE A 370 16.23 14.38 -14.50
C ILE A 370 16.90 15.70 -14.11
N ALA A 371 16.44 16.83 -14.66
CA ALA A 371 17.04 18.13 -14.44
C ALA A 371 17.10 18.56 -12.97
N PHE A 372 16.01 18.36 -12.21
CA PHE A 372 15.95 18.78 -10.81
C PHE A 372 16.98 18.05 -9.91
N PRO A 373 17.11 16.71 -9.93
CA PRO A 373 18.17 16.00 -9.22
C PRO A 373 19.61 16.38 -9.62
N LEU A 374 19.87 16.59 -10.93
CA LEU A 374 21.18 17.04 -11.40
C LEU A 374 21.53 18.41 -10.82
N LYS A 375 20.60 19.37 -10.91
CA LYS A 375 20.75 20.71 -10.31
C LYS A 375 21.00 20.65 -8.80
N LEU A 376 20.23 19.82 -8.09
CA LEU A 376 20.36 19.65 -6.64
C LEU A 376 21.75 19.08 -6.26
N ARG A 377 22.31 18.21 -7.07
CA ARG A 377 23.62 17.58 -6.87
C ARG A 377 24.78 18.38 -7.48
N LYS A 378 24.47 19.41 -8.28
CA LYS A 378 25.46 20.21 -9.02
C LYS A 378 26.37 19.36 -9.91
N ILE A 379 25.77 18.40 -10.63
CA ILE A 379 26.47 17.53 -11.58
C ILE A 379 25.79 17.58 -12.94
N SER A 380 26.53 17.21 -13.97
CA SER A 380 26.01 17.04 -15.32
C SER A 380 25.38 15.65 -15.52
N LEU A 381 24.58 15.51 -16.57
CA LEU A 381 24.06 14.23 -17.02
C LEU A 381 25.22 13.32 -17.42
N PRO A 382 25.31 12.10 -16.82
CA PRO A 382 26.33 11.13 -17.23
C PRO A 382 26.15 10.68 -18.69
N GLU A 383 27.23 10.38 -19.38
CA GLU A 383 27.18 9.75 -20.71
C GLU A 383 26.44 8.40 -20.65
N ASN A 384 25.61 8.13 -21.65
CA ASN A 384 24.83 6.92 -21.78
C ASN A 384 23.96 6.62 -20.52
N PHE A 385 23.51 7.67 -19.82
CA PHE A 385 22.66 7.52 -18.64
C PHE A 385 21.39 6.71 -18.98
N GLN A 386 21.10 5.72 -18.15
CA GLN A 386 19.97 4.82 -18.36
C GLN A 386 18.92 4.93 -17.25
N VAL A 387 17.66 4.86 -17.66
CA VAL A 387 16.50 4.74 -16.77
C VAL A 387 15.77 3.45 -17.09
N THR A 388 15.57 2.60 -16.09
CA THR A 388 14.98 1.27 -16.27
C THR A 388 13.76 1.08 -15.38
N TRP A 389 12.81 0.28 -15.87
CA TRP A 389 11.65 -0.23 -15.10
C TRP A 389 11.24 -1.59 -15.66
N LYS A 390 10.43 -2.32 -14.87
CA LYS A 390 9.84 -3.59 -15.29
C LYS A 390 8.35 -3.42 -15.48
N VAL A 391 7.81 -4.00 -16.54
CA VAL A 391 6.37 -4.24 -16.70
C VAL A 391 6.09 -5.68 -16.28
N TYR A 392 5.04 -5.89 -15.49
CA TYR A 392 4.72 -7.20 -14.93
C TYR A 392 3.21 -7.37 -14.77
N PRO A 393 2.70 -8.63 -14.85
CA PRO A 393 1.29 -8.92 -14.67
C PRO A 393 0.88 -8.82 -13.18
N LEU A 394 -0.35 -8.39 -12.95
CA LEU A 394 -1.05 -8.43 -11.67
C LEU A 394 -2.05 -9.62 -11.65
N PHE A 395 -1.73 -10.67 -12.35
CA PHE A 395 -2.56 -11.88 -12.50
C PHE A 395 -1.70 -13.13 -12.61
N ALA A 396 -2.34 -14.28 -12.42
CA ALA A 396 -1.78 -15.57 -12.72
C ALA A 396 -2.60 -16.23 -13.84
N GLU A 397 -2.03 -16.40 -15.04
CA GLU A 397 -2.69 -17.16 -16.14
C GLU A 397 -2.84 -18.62 -15.79
N THR A 398 -1.83 -19.14 -15.08
CA THR A 398 -1.84 -20.47 -14.48
C THR A 398 -1.33 -20.43 -13.06
N PHE A 399 -1.79 -21.33 -12.21
CA PHE A 399 -1.28 -21.49 -10.86
C PHE A 399 -1.46 -22.93 -10.35
N ALA A 400 -0.63 -23.30 -9.39
CA ALA A 400 -0.82 -24.50 -8.59
C ALA A 400 -1.12 -24.06 -7.15
N PRO A 401 -2.18 -24.60 -6.50
CA PRO A 401 -2.44 -24.35 -5.09
C PRO A 401 -1.23 -24.78 -4.24
N GLY A 402 -0.86 -23.96 -3.28
CA GLY A 402 0.30 -24.17 -2.44
C GLY A 402 -0.02 -24.79 -1.08
N GLU A 403 0.81 -24.49 -0.09
CA GLU A 403 0.59 -24.89 1.30
C GLU A 403 -0.71 -24.29 1.85
N LYS A 404 -1.21 -24.86 2.96
CA LYS A 404 -2.43 -24.37 3.62
C LYS A 404 -2.34 -22.89 3.92
N THR A 405 -3.41 -22.15 3.62
CA THR A 405 -3.50 -20.68 3.73
C THR A 405 -2.61 -19.89 2.77
N ALA A 406 -1.88 -20.53 1.85
CA ALA A 406 -1.15 -19.82 0.81
C ALA A 406 -2.13 -19.06 -0.10
N GLU A 407 -1.80 -17.79 -0.37
CA GLU A 407 -2.58 -16.88 -1.19
C GLU A 407 -1.97 -16.74 -2.58
N THR A 408 -2.78 -16.94 -3.62
CA THR A 408 -2.43 -16.64 -5.01
C THR A 408 -3.35 -15.56 -5.56
N VAL A 409 -2.79 -14.43 -6.00
CA VAL A 409 -3.55 -13.40 -6.71
C VAL A 409 -3.88 -13.90 -8.10
N LEU A 410 -5.14 -14.24 -8.34
CA LEU A 410 -5.61 -14.69 -9.64
C LEU A 410 -5.74 -13.54 -10.63
N VAL A 411 -6.29 -12.41 -10.17
CA VAL A 411 -6.39 -11.17 -10.95
C VAL A 411 -6.49 -9.96 -10.04
N GLN A 412 -5.89 -8.84 -10.46
CA GLN A 412 -5.96 -7.54 -9.78
C GLN A 412 -5.93 -6.41 -10.81
N GLY A 413 -6.61 -5.29 -10.51
CA GLY A 413 -6.58 -4.08 -11.33
C GLY A 413 -7.55 -4.11 -12.52
N ILE A 414 -8.46 -5.06 -12.57
CA ILE A 414 -9.58 -5.03 -13.51
C ILE A 414 -10.60 -3.96 -13.10
N PRO A 415 -11.52 -3.54 -13.97
CA PRO A 415 -12.62 -2.64 -13.59
C PRO A 415 -13.40 -3.16 -12.38
N ASN A 416 -13.75 -2.28 -11.44
CA ASN A 416 -14.59 -2.66 -10.31
C ASN A 416 -16.03 -2.88 -10.78
N GLY A 417 -16.44 -4.13 -10.94
CA GLY A 417 -17.73 -4.50 -11.51
C GLY A 417 -18.04 -5.98 -11.39
N LYS A 418 -19.11 -6.42 -12.07
CA LYS A 418 -19.52 -7.82 -12.13
C LYS A 418 -18.70 -8.57 -13.16
N HIS A 419 -18.15 -9.71 -12.77
CA HIS A 419 -17.29 -10.55 -13.56
C HIS A 419 -17.57 -12.05 -13.33
N ILE A 420 -17.11 -12.89 -14.26
CA ILE A 420 -17.05 -14.33 -14.12
C ILE A 420 -15.59 -14.76 -14.27
N LEU A 421 -15.02 -15.32 -13.20
CA LEU A 421 -13.70 -15.96 -13.25
C LEU A 421 -13.88 -17.46 -13.49
N THR A 422 -13.22 -17.99 -14.50
CA THR A 422 -13.23 -19.42 -14.82
C THR A 422 -11.86 -20.02 -14.54
N ILE A 423 -11.82 -21.14 -13.80
CA ILE A 423 -10.60 -21.87 -13.47
C ILE A 423 -10.76 -23.29 -14.02
N THR A 424 -9.88 -23.68 -14.94
CA THR A 424 -9.95 -24.96 -15.62
C THR A 424 -8.70 -25.78 -15.30
N PRO A 425 -8.84 -27.04 -14.82
CA PRO A 425 -7.71 -27.96 -14.66
C PRO A 425 -7.06 -28.28 -16.00
N THR A 426 -5.73 -28.25 -16.07
CA THR A 426 -4.99 -28.57 -17.30
C THR A 426 -4.98 -30.08 -17.61
N ASP A 427 -5.20 -30.92 -16.61
CA ASP A 427 -5.18 -32.38 -16.70
C ASP A 427 -6.58 -33.05 -16.63
N GLY A 428 -7.66 -32.27 -16.66
CA GLY A 428 -9.05 -32.74 -16.60
C GLY A 428 -9.48 -33.36 -15.27
N ARG A 429 -8.67 -33.20 -14.20
CA ARG A 429 -9.01 -33.67 -12.85
C ARG A 429 -9.83 -32.61 -12.12
N LYS A 430 -10.57 -33.03 -11.07
CA LYS A 430 -11.27 -32.06 -10.22
C LYS A 430 -10.24 -31.12 -9.58
N PRO A 431 -10.47 -29.79 -9.63
CA PRO A 431 -9.58 -28.84 -8.95
C PRO A 431 -9.70 -29.08 -7.44
N MET A 432 -8.63 -29.58 -6.86
CA MET A 432 -8.45 -29.69 -5.42
C MET A 432 -7.43 -28.63 -5.00
N GLY A 433 -7.40 -28.27 -3.73
CA GLY A 433 -6.39 -27.38 -3.21
C GLY A 433 -6.84 -25.93 -3.01
N ILE A 434 -8.06 -25.57 -3.38
CA ILE A 434 -8.64 -24.26 -3.09
C ILE A 434 -9.63 -24.42 -1.95
N GLU A 435 -9.47 -23.64 -0.87
CA GLU A 435 -10.41 -23.55 0.25
C GLU A 435 -11.52 -22.53 -0.03
N LYS A 436 -11.11 -21.34 -0.48
CA LYS A 436 -12.01 -20.21 -0.72
C LYS A 436 -11.39 -19.20 -1.68
N PHE A 437 -12.22 -18.30 -2.14
CA PHE A 437 -11.78 -17.08 -2.82
C PHE A 437 -11.95 -15.86 -1.92
N LYS A 438 -11.01 -14.92 -1.98
CA LYS A 438 -11.14 -13.57 -1.41
C LYS A 438 -11.42 -12.60 -2.53
N ILE A 439 -12.56 -11.94 -2.47
CA ILE A 439 -12.99 -10.96 -3.45
C ILE A 439 -12.82 -9.57 -2.83
N TYR A 440 -12.09 -8.72 -3.53
CA TYR A 440 -11.85 -7.35 -3.12
C TYR A 440 -12.73 -6.42 -3.95
N ARG A 441 -13.64 -5.72 -3.26
CA ARG A 441 -14.59 -4.78 -3.84
C ARG A 441 -14.31 -3.37 -3.31
N PRO A 442 -13.58 -2.51 -4.07
CA PRO A 442 -13.42 -1.09 -3.75
C PRO A 442 -14.75 -0.34 -3.67
N GLN A 443 -14.74 0.88 -3.15
CA GLN A 443 -15.88 1.80 -3.21
C GLN A 443 -16.26 2.09 -4.67
N LYS A 444 -17.55 2.33 -4.92
CA LYS A 444 -18.07 2.75 -6.24
C LYS A 444 -17.90 4.25 -6.44
#